data_062f2963c23c5ef7aad2380eec103f99
#
_entry.id   062f2963c23c5ef7aad2380eec103f99
#
_cell.length_a   1.000
_cell.length_b   1.000
_cell.length_c   1.000
_cell.angle_alpha   90.00
_cell.angle_beta   90.00
_cell.angle_gamma   90.00
#
_symmetry.space_group_name_H-M   'P 1'
#
loop_
_entity.id
_entity.type
_entity.pdbx_description
1 polymer ?
#
loop_
_entity_poly.entity_id
_entity_poly.type
_entity_poly.pdbx_seq_one_letter_code
_entity_poly.pdbx_strand_id
1 'polypeptide(L)'
;MNEEKKKRKLEERRIKEVNASLKYISSSAQKKLGILAVQEQDNVFFCEDKRYKKVYTVRPAILQNKKYELIKALCDTFHNRIRFTQVLKNSGDKIGSYMFMTVNFEAGTYYEARKEVEEFENKIQIEITSILHIDIQPCTLDNLLSYMVLNYSGKMQQFDIGRLFSSKETLNFGDNCKDAGNGKFILNGNNDNCGIVCVGKGYPHDMPEMTTLFEKEQATYLVCIDFQSYDADDKEIYRLALNSRYSNERTELDQQNVINMSYFLAVIKNDSEQLENMTDRIFDYYDKEQVLLMPGVGRTQEIFLSMSSLGMKDFHSMQNTNPRIISNLFM
;
A
#
# COMPACT_ATOMS: atom_id res chain seq x y z
N MET A 1 -17.78 -43.09 22.04
CA MET A 1 -16.84 -42.19 21.41
C MET A 1 -17.03 -40.84 22.06
N ASN A 2 -16.00 -40.31 22.74
CA ASN A 2 -16.08 -39.16 23.64
C ASN A 2 -16.49 -37.90 22.85
N GLU A 3 -17.34 -37.04 23.38
CA GLU A 3 -17.80 -35.81 22.71
C GLU A 3 -16.67 -34.93 22.25
N GLU A 4 -15.58 -34.85 23.01
CA GLU A 4 -14.36 -34.13 22.63
C GLU A 4 -13.74 -34.66 21.32
N LYS A 5 -13.69 -35.99 21.12
CA LYS A 5 -13.21 -36.58 19.85
C LYS A 5 -14.10 -36.22 18.66
N LYS A 6 -15.41 -36.09 18.88
CA LYS A 6 -16.33 -35.65 17.81
C LYS A 6 -16.12 -34.20 17.47
N LYS A 7 -16.00 -33.31 18.48
CA LYS A 7 -15.72 -31.88 18.29
C LYS A 7 -14.39 -31.67 17.55
N ARG A 8 -13.32 -32.38 17.98
CA ARG A 8 -12.00 -32.28 17.31
C ARG A 8 -12.05 -32.75 15.86
N LYS A 9 -12.70 -33.86 15.54
CA LYS A 9 -12.85 -34.32 14.15
C LYS A 9 -13.66 -33.34 13.29
N LEU A 10 -14.70 -32.73 13.85
CA LEU A 10 -15.51 -31.72 13.15
C LEU A 10 -14.66 -30.46 12.83
N GLU A 11 -13.87 -30.00 13.80
CA GLU A 11 -12.97 -28.86 13.62
C GLU A 11 -11.88 -29.17 12.58
N GLU A 12 -11.23 -30.33 12.65
CA GLU A 12 -10.24 -30.75 11.65
C GLU A 12 -10.84 -30.80 10.22
N ARG A 13 -12.09 -31.22 10.09
CA ARG A 13 -12.80 -31.23 8.81
C ARG A 13 -13.10 -29.84 8.33
N ARG A 14 -13.57 -28.92 9.21
CA ARG A 14 -13.83 -27.53 8.91
C ARG A 14 -12.56 -26.81 8.44
N ILE A 15 -11.44 -27.01 9.14
CA ILE A 15 -10.14 -26.47 8.75
C ILE A 15 -9.75 -26.89 7.32
N LYS A 16 -9.91 -28.18 7.03
CA LYS A 16 -9.61 -28.71 5.68
C LYS A 16 -10.51 -28.12 4.60
N GLU A 17 -11.81 -28.00 4.86
CA GLU A 17 -12.77 -27.42 3.91
C GLU A 17 -12.47 -25.94 3.64
N VAL A 18 -12.17 -25.15 4.69
CA VAL A 18 -11.80 -23.74 4.54
C VAL A 18 -10.48 -23.57 3.75
N ASN A 19 -9.46 -24.35 4.09
CA ASN A 19 -8.19 -24.27 3.36
C ASN A 19 -8.31 -24.71 1.89
N ALA A 20 -9.20 -25.67 1.60
CA ALA A 20 -9.45 -26.13 0.24
C ALA A 20 -10.24 -25.12 -0.63
N SER A 21 -10.84 -24.09 -0.01
CA SER A 21 -11.53 -23.04 -0.74
C SER A 21 -10.59 -22.03 -1.42
N LEU A 22 -9.31 -22.03 -1.05
CA LEU A 22 -8.27 -21.20 -1.65
C LEU A 22 -7.89 -21.76 -3.03
N LYS A 23 -8.08 -20.96 -4.08
CA LYS A 23 -7.83 -21.37 -5.46
C LYS A 23 -6.48 -20.84 -5.95
N TYR A 24 -5.58 -21.73 -6.37
CA TYR A 24 -4.29 -21.36 -6.94
C TYR A 24 -4.46 -20.81 -8.36
N ILE A 25 -3.79 -19.71 -8.64
CA ILE A 25 -3.80 -19.08 -9.96
C ILE A 25 -2.74 -19.69 -10.89
N SER A 26 -2.80 -19.39 -12.19
CA SER A 26 -1.87 -19.92 -13.16
C SER A 26 -0.43 -19.48 -12.88
N SER A 27 0.56 -20.33 -13.23
CA SER A 27 1.97 -20.03 -13.00
C SER A 27 2.46 -18.74 -13.71
N SER A 28 1.86 -18.38 -14.86
CA SER A 28 2.16 -17.12 -15.54
C SER A 28 1.65 -15.92 -14.77
N ALA A 29 0.46 -16.00 -14.18
CA ALA A 29 -0.11 -14.97 -13.33
C ALA A 29 0.67 -14.83 -12.02
N GLN A 30 1.06 -15.94 -11.38
CA GLN A 30 1.88 -15.94 -10.17
C GLN A 30 3.17 -15.13 -10.36
N LYS A 31 3.95 -15.42 -11.40
CA LYS A 31 5.22 -14.73 -11.68
C LYS A 31 5.06 -13.23 -11.88
N LYS A 32 3.93 -12.79 -12.44
CA LYS A 32 3.68 -11.37 -12.74
C LYS A 32 3.14 -10.59 -11.55
N LEU A 33 2.24 -11.20 -10.81
CA LEU A 33 1.50 -10.51 -9.75
C LEU A 33 2.07 -10.72 -8.35
N GLY A 34 2.95 -11.72 -8.17
CA GLY A 34 3.40 -12.13 -6.84
C GLY A 34 2.26 -12.73 -5.99
N ILE A 35 1.19 -13.18 -6.64
CA ILE A 35 0.03 -13.82 -6.01
C ILE A 35 0.11 -15.32 -6.31
N LEU A 36 -0.04 -16.16 -5.30
CA LEU A 36 -0.07 -17.63 -5.46
C LEU A 36 -1.49 -18.16 -5.62
N ALA A 37 -2.40 -17.64 -4.80
CA ALA A 37 -3.78 -18.10 -4.78
C ALA A 37 -4.74 -16.97 -4.34
N VAL A 38 -6.02 -17.16 -4.62
CA VAL A 38 -7.08 -16.22 -4.24
C VAL A 38 -8.25 -16.96 -3.60
N GLN A 39 -8.91 -16.28 -2.69
CA GLN A 39 -10.21 -16.69 -2.18
C GLN A 39 -11.23 -15.61 -2.54
N GLU A 40 -12.10 -15.93 -3.51
CA GLU A 40 -12.99 -14.98 -4.16
C GLU A 40 -14.10 -14.45 -3.22
N GLN A 41 -14.66 -15.32 -2.35
CA GLN A 41 -15.76 -14.93 -1.46
C GLN A 41 -15.33 -13.95 -0.37
N ASP A 42 -14.13 -14.16 0.17
CA ASP A 42 -13.59 -13.33 1.26
C ASP A 42 -12.69 -12.20 0.71
N ASN A 43 -12.48 -12.13 -0.62
CA ASN A 43 -11.57 -11.17 -1.28
C ASN A 43 -10.17 -11.18 -0.68
N VAL A 44 -9.59 -12.39 -0.46
CA VAL A 44 -8.27 -12.57 0.14
C VAL A 44 -7.30 -13.12 -0.89
N PHE A 45 -6.09 -12.55 -0.93
CA PHE A 45 -4.97 -13.00 -1.75
C PHE A 45 -3.93 -13.71 -0.88
N PHE A 46 -3.41 -14.83 -1.35
CA PHE A 46 -2.21 -15.45 -0.81
C PHE A 46 -1.04 -15.13 -1.73
N CYS A 47 0.01 -14.50 -1.20
CA CYS A 47 1.10 -13.94 -1.98
C CYS A 47 2.43 -14.72 -1.82
N GLU A 48 3.41 -14.44 -2.70
CA GLU A 48 4.73 -15.09 -2.71
C GLU A 48 5.52 -14.86 -1.41
N ASP A 49 5.30 -13.74 -0.74
CA ASP A 49 5.86 -13.41 0.59
C ASP A 49 5.24 -14.24 1.74
N LYS A 50 4.41 -15.24 1.39
CA LYS A 50 3.68 -16.14 2.30
C LYS A 50 2.69 -15.42 3.22
N ARG A 51 2.25 -14.23 2.84
CA ARG A 51 1.24 -13.45 3.57
C ARG A 51 -0.10 -13.53 2.87
N TYR A 52 -1.14 -13.47 3.67
CA TYR A 52 -2.49 -13.26 3.19
C TYR A 52 -2.77 -11.76 3.18
N LYS A 53 -3.32 -11.25 2.07
CA LYS A 53 -3.59 -9.82 1.90
C LYS A 53 -5.06 -9.61 1.59
N LYS A 54 -5.64 -8.61 2.25
CA LYS A 54 -6.98 -8.14 1.94
C LYS A 54 -6.95 -6.65 1.66
N VAL A 55 -7.68 -6.23 0.63
CA VAL A 55 -7.69 -4.85 0.17
C VAL A 55 -9.04 -4.21 0.45
N TYR A 56 -9.00 -3.00 0.91
CA TYR A 56 -10.17 -2.17 1.20
C TYR A 56 -10.09 -0.89 0.39
N THR A 57 -11.24 -0.37 -0.03
CA THR A 57 -11.36 0.98 -0.57
C THR A 57 -11.57 1.97 0.56
N VAL A 58 -10.87 3.10 0.49
CA VAL A 58 -11.01 4.23 1.40
C VAL A 58 -11.40 5.44 0.58
N ARG A 59 -12.41 6.20 0.99
CA ARG A 59 -12.84 7.41 0.28
C ARG A 59 -12.03 8.63 0.73
N PRO A 60 -11.15 9.19 -0.12
CA PRO A 60 -10.28 10.30 0.28
C PRO A 60 -11.04 11.55 0.73
N ALA A 61 -12.17 11.87 0.09
CA ALA A 61 -12.99 13.03 0.42
C ALA A 61 -13.52 13.05 1.87
N ILE A 62 -13.65 11.87 2.50
CA ILE A 62 -14.10 11.75 3.89
C ILE A 62 -12.93 11.92 4.86
N LEU A 63 -11.69 11.77 4.37
CA LEU A 63 -10.49 11.77 5.21
C LEU A 63 -9.93 13.16 5.50
N GLN A 64 -10.32 14.23 4.77
CA GLN A 64 -9.65 15.53 4.78
C GLN A 64 -9.25 16.07 6.17
N ASN A 65 -10.09 15.85 7.19
CA ASN A 65 -9.81 16.29 8.56
C ASN A 65 -9.62 15.12 9.55
N LYS A 66 -9.47 13.87 9.06
CA LYS A 66 -9.46 12.66 9.89
C LYS A 66 -8.31 11.72 9.55
N LYS A 67 -7.38 12.15 8.68
CA LYS A 67 -6.24 11.31 8.26
C LYS A 67 -5.39 10.88 9.45
N TYR A 68 -5.08 11.83 10.32
CA TYR A 68 -4.29 11.55 11.51
C TYR A 68 -4.99 10.58 12.46
N GLU A 69 -6.28 10.79 12.74
CA GLU A 69 -7.08 9.93 13.60
C GLU A 69 -7.17 8.51 13.03
N LEU A 70 -7.35 8.38 11.71
CA LEU A 70 -7.33 7.08 11.04
C LEU A 70 -5.99 6.36 11.24
N ILE A 71 -4.88 7.02 10.91
CA ILE A 71 -3.56 6.42 11.02
C ILE A 71 -3.25 6.06 12.47
N LYS A 72 -3.59 6.95 13.41
CA LYS A 72 -3.40 6.70 14.83
C LYS A 72 -4.22 5.49 15.30
N ALA A 73 -5.50 5.41 14.95
CA ALA A 73 -6.36 4.28 15.30
C ALA A 73 -5.82 2.96 14.72
N LEU A 74 -5.35 2.97 13.47
CA LEU A 74 -4.73 1.81 12.87
C LEU A 74 -3.45 1.38 13.60
N CYS A 75 -2.59 2.32 13.99
CA CYS A 75 -1.35 2.03 14.71
C CYS A 75 -1.58 1.56 16.15
N ASP A 76 -2.62 2.07 16.81
CA ASP A 76 -2.94 1.72 18.19
C ASP A 76 -3.66 0.37 18.31
N THR A 77 -4.45 0.02 17.29
CA THR A 77 -5.33 -1.16 17.33
C THR A 77 -4.72 -2.39 16.65
N PHE A 78 -3.86 -2.16 15.65
CA PHE A 78 -3.32 -3.23 14.81
C PHE A 78 -1.80 -3.20 14.73
N HIS A 79 -1.18 -4.38 14.78
CA HIS A 79 0.25 -4.57 14.54
C HIS A 79 0.54 -5.16 13.15
N ASN A 80 -0.52 -5.35 12.36
CA ASN A 80 -0.40 -5.78 10.98
C ASN A 80 0.34 -4.72 10.15
N ARG A 81 1.07 -5.18 9.15
CA ARG A 81 1.60 -4.30 8.13
C ARG A 81 0.47 -3.79 7.26
N ILE A 82 0.35 -2.48 7.15
CA ILE A 82 -0.69 -1.80 6.41
C ILE A 82 -0.05 -0.99 5.28
N ARG A 83 -0.66 -1.05 4.11
CA ARG A 83 -0.25 -0.29 2.94
C ARG A 83 -1.39 0.59 2.48
N PHE A 84 -1.12 1.88 2.33
CA PHE A 84 -1.97 2.80 1.58
C PHE A 84 -1.40 2.98 0.18
N THR A 85 -2.27 2.86 -0.83
CA THR A 85 -1.95 3.20 -2.21
C THR A 85 -2.98 4.20 -2.69
N GLN A 86 -2.54 5.42 -3.00
CA GLN A 86 -3.39 6.47 -3.52
C GLN A 86 -2.98 6.81 -4.94
N VAL A 87 -3.96 6.93 -5.81
CA VAL A 87 -3.77 7.47 -7.16
C VAL A 87 -4.50 8.79 -7.25
N LEU A 88 -3.78 9.81 -7.65
CA LEU A 88 -4.25 11.17 -7.87
C LEU A 88 -4.05 11.54 -9.33
N LYS A 89 -5.10 11.95 -9.99
CA LYS A 89 -5.04 12.45 -11.37
C LYS A 89 -5.47 13.91 -11.37
N ASN A 90 -4.49 14.79 -11.53
CA ASN A 90 -4.72 16.22 -11.71
C ASN A 90 -4.68 16.55 -13.22
N SER A 91 -5.83 16.90 -13.78
CA SER A 91 -5.96 17.35 -15.19
C SER A 91 -6.10 18.88 -15.32
N GLY A 92 -5.85 19.63 -14.25
CA GLY A 92 -5.99 21.08 -14.19
C GLY A 92 -7.39 21.51 -13.71
N ASP A 93 -8.41 21.15 -14.45
CA ASP A 93 -9.79 21.53 -14.13
C ASP A 93 -10.42 20.62 -13.06
N LYS A 94 -9.86 19.45 -12.87
CA LYS A 94 -10.41 18.42 -11.98
C LYS A 94 -9.32 17.52 -11.39
N ILE A 95 -9.42 17.30 -10.09
CA ILE A 95 -8.62 16.32 -9.37
C ILE A 95 -9.49 15.11 -9.06
N GLY A 96 -9.11 13.95 -9.60
CA GLY A 96 -9.69 12.66 -9.26
C GLY A 96 -8.76 11.89 -8.35
N SER A 97 -9.30 11.28 -7.30
CA SER A 97 -8.51 10.47 -6.38
C SER A 97 -9.24 9.19 -6.02
N TYR A 98 -8.48 8.10 -5.91
CA TYR A 98 -8.93 6.86 -5.28
C TYR A 98 -7.81 6.29 -4.42
N MET A 99 -8.20 5.62 -3.34
CA MET A 99 -7.27 5.08 -2.35
C MET A 99 -7.66 3.66 -1.96
N PHE A 100 -6.63 2.83 -1.79
CA PHE A 100 -6.74 1.49 -1.26
C PHE A 100 -5.93 1.36 0.03
N MET A 101 -6.46 0.62 0.96
CA MET A 101 -5.76 0.14 2.15
C MET A 101 -5.61 -1.37 2.04
N THR A 102 -4.38 -1.85 2.04
CA THR A 102 -4.06 -3.29 2.04
C THR A 102 -3.53 -3.68 3.40
N VAL A 103 -4.11 -4.74 3.97
CA VAL A 103 -3.67 -5.29 5.24
C VAL A 103 -3.03 -6.65 5.00
N ASN A 104 -1.87 -6.86 5.60
CA ASN A 104 -1.13 -8.11 5.52
C ASN A 104 -1.36 -8.93 6.79
N PHE A 105 -1.76 -10.18 6.63
CA PHE A 105 -1.99 -11.14 7.70
C PHE A 105 -0.91 -12.23 7.64
N GLU A 106 -0.21 -12.44 8.75
CA GLU A 106 0.87 -13.43 8.88
C GLU A 106 0.31 -14.70 9.51
N ALA A 107 -0.22 -15.59 8.70
CA ALA A 107 -0.83 -16.84 9.17
C ALA A 107 -0.24 -18.06 8.45
N GLY A 108 -0.16 -19.17 9.11
CA GLY A 108 0.35 -20.42 8.54
C GLY A 108 -0.63 -21.10 7.57
N THR A 109 -1.92 -20.84 7.74
CA THR A 109 -3.01 -21.42 6.93
C THR A 109 -4.05 -20.36 6.60
N TYR A 110 -4.83 -20.61 5.55
CA TYR A 110 -5.95 -19.72 5.21
C TYR A 110 -7.04 -19.71 6.30
N TYR A 111 -7.25 -20.81 7.01
CA TYR A 111 -8.17 -20.85 8.12
C TYR A 111 -7.80 -19.90 9.26
N GLU A 112 -6.52 -19.81 9.58
CA GLU A 112 -5.99 -18.85 10.56
C GLU A 112 -6.12 -17.42 10.05
N ALA A 113 -5.68 -17.17 8.81
CA ALA A 113 -5.79 -15.86 8.17
C ALA A 113 -7.24 -15.35 8.16
N ARG A 114 -8.21 -16.22 7.88
CA ARG A 114 -9.63 -15.87 7.88
C ARG A 114 -10.09 -15.37 9.26
N LYS A 115 -9.65 -16.01 10.34
CA LYS A 115 -9.97 -15.53 11.70
C LYS A 115 -9.37 -14.15 11.99
N GLU A 116 -8.13 -13.94 11.60
CA GLU A 116 -7.48 -12.64 11.74
C GLU A 116 -8.19 -11.56 10.92
N VAL A 117 -8.63 -11.88 9.69
CA VAL A 117 -9.45 -10.99 8.86
C VAL A 117 -10.77 -10.64 9.54
N GLU A 118 -11.50 -11.65 10.04
CA GLU A 118 -12.77 -11.43 10.75
C GLU A 118 -12.58 -10.56 12.00
N GLU A 119 -11.52 -10.79 12.77
CA GLU A 119 -11.17 -9.98 13.94
C GLU A 119 -10.81 -8.54 13.54
N PHE A 120 -10.00 -8.36 12.50
CA PHE A 120 -9.63 -7.07 11.97
C PHE A 120 -10.86 -6.28 11.50
N GLU A 121 -11.77 -6.91 10.75
CA GLU A 121 -12.98 -6.26 10.24
C GLU A 121 -13.94 -5.85 11.38
N ASN A 122 -14.06 -6.67 12.42
CA ASN A 122 -14.84 -6.30 13.60
C ASN A 122 -14.26 -5.08 14.31
N LYS A 123 -12.94 -5.01 14.48
CA LYS A 123 -12.27 -3.85 15.07
C LYS A 123 -12.40 -2.60 14.20
N ILE A 124 -12.23 -2.73 12.87
CA ILE A 124 -12.47 -1.62 11.92
C ILE A 124 -13.90 -1.08 12.05
N GLN A 125 -14.88 -1.98 12.12
CA GLN A 125 -16.29 -1.58 12.24
C GLN A 125 -16.52 -0.75 13.51
N ILE A 126 -15.90 -1.09 14.62
CA ILE A 126 -16.03 -0.41 15.89
C ILE A 126 -15.23 0.90 15.89
N GLU A 127 -13.91 0.81 15.75
CA GLU A 127 -12.97 1.91 15.97
C GLU A 127 -13.00 2.95 14.86
N ILE A 128 -13.12 2.51 13.61
CA ILE A 128 -12.97 3.38 12.45
C ILE A 128 -14.36 3.81 11.92
N THR A 129 -15.23 2.86 11.65
CA THR A 129 -16.53 3.18 11.04
C THR A 129 -17.48 3.82 12.06
N SER A 130 -17.62 3.24 13.27
CA SER A 130 -18.61 3.73 14.24
C SER A 130 -18.12 4.94 15.02
N ILE A 131 -16.83 5.01 15.41
CA ILE A 131 -16.27 6.09 16.21
C ILE A 131 -15.79 7.24 15.34
N LEU A 132 -14.95 6.95 14.34
CA LEU A 132 -14.39 7.98 13.46
C LEU A 132 -15.31 8.36 12.29
N HIS A 133 -16.37 7.60 12.03
CA HIS A 133 -17.26 7.78 10.88
C HIS A 133 -16.51 7.77 9.53
N ILE A 134 -15.52 6.92 9.39
CA ILE A 134 -14.77 6.70 8.16
C ILE A 134 -15.25 5.39 7.53
N ASP A 135 -15.75 5.48 6.29
CA ASP A 135 -16.24 4.31 5.54
C ASP A 135 -15.06 3.60 4.87
N ILE A 136 -14.81 2.36 5.31
CA ILE A 136 -13.81 1.45 4.74
C ILE A 136 -14.55 0.19 4.30
N GLN A 137 -14.50 -0.08 2.99
CA GLN A 137 -15.22 -1.20 2.37
C GLN A 137 -14.25 -2.21 1.76
N PRO A 138 -14.49 -3.53 1.90
CA PRO A 138 -13.72 -4.53 1.16
C PRO A 138 -13.75 -4.25 -0.34
N CYS A 139 -12.58 -4.26 -0.99
CA CYS A 139 -12.47 -4.12 -2.43
C CYS A 139 -12.69 -5.46 -3.11
N THR A 140 -13.54 -5.51 -4.13
CA THR A 140 -13.68 -6.73 -4.94
C THR A 140 -12.42 -6.98 -5.77
N LEU A 141 -12.11 -8.25 -6.01
CA LEU A 141 -10.90 -8.64 -6.75
C LEU A 141 -10.89 -8.06 -8.18
N ASP A 142 -12.03 -8.09 -8.87
CA ASP A 142 -12.15 -7.54 -10.23
C ASP A 142 -11.89 -6.04 -10.27
N ASN A 143 -12.44 -5.29 -9.31
CA ASN A 143 -12.21 -3.85 -9.21
C ASN A 143 -10.74 -3.56 -8.94
N LEU A 144 -10.13 -4.24 -7.97
CA LEU A 144 -8.72 -4.06 -7.65
C LEU A 144 -7.82 -4.32 -8.86
N LEU A 145 -8.02 -5.45 -9.54
CA LEU A 145 -7.23 -5.83 -10.70
C LEU A 145 -7.44 -4.86 -11.87
N SER A 146 -8.65 -4.36 -12.08
CA SER A 146 -8.95 -3.33 -13.09
C SER A 146 -8.19 -2.03 -12.81
N TYR A 147 -8.12 -1.58 -11.55
CA TYR A 147 -7.31 -0.43 -11.15
C TYR A 147 -5.81 -0.68 -11.30
N MET A 148 -5.34 -1.89 -10.96
CA MET A 148 -3.94 -2.25 -11.20
C MET A 148 -3.59 -2.20 -12.70
N VAL A 149 -4.45 -2.72 -13.57
CA VAL A 149 -4.27 -2.60 -15.03
C VAL A 149 -4.18 -1.13 -15.46
N LEU A 150 -5.09 -0.27 -14.97
CA LEU A 150 -5.07 1.15 -15.29
C LEU A 150 -3.74 1.80 -14.90
N ASN A 151 -3.26 1.55 -13.69
CA ASN A 151 -2.03 2.16 -13.17
C ASN A 151 -0.79 1.77 -13.97
N TYR A 152 -0.72 0.51 -14.44
CA TYR A 152 0.46 -0.03 -15.12
C TYR A 152 0.37 -0.05 -16.64
N SER A 153 -0.81 0.12 -17.22
CA SER A 153 -1.00 0.17 -18.67
C SER A 153 -1.45 1.54 -19.20
N GLY A 154 -1.85 2.44 -18.31
CA GLY A 154 -2.43 3.75 -18.67
C GLY A 154 -3.82 3.66 -19.31
N LYS A 155 -4.40 2.46 -19.44
CA LYS A 155 -5.71 2.24 -20.04
C LYS A 155 -6.60 1.45 -19.09
N MET A 156 -7.79 1.98 -18.83
CA MET A 156 -8.77 1.24 -18.04
C MET A 156 -9.31 0.06 -18.83
N GLN A 157 -9.14 -1.13 -18.30
CA GLN A 157 -9.75 -2.36 -18.82
C GLN A 157 -10.44 -3.03 -17.65
N GLN A 158 -11.69 -3.44 -17.88
CA GLN A 158 -12.36 -4.30 -16.93
C GLN A 158 -11.61 -5.64 -16.89
N PHE A 159 -11.17 -6.00 -15.71
CA PHE A 159 -10.43 -7.24 -15.51
C PHE A 159 -11.41 -8.34 -15.07
N ASP A 160 -11.37 -9.47 -15.76
CA ASP A 160 -12.08 -10.68 -15.36
C ASP A 160 -11.14 -11.56 -14.54
N ILE A 161 -11.51 -11.84 -13.30
CA ILE A 161 -10.71 -12.69 -12.39
C ILE A 161 -10.48 -14.09 -12.98
N GLY A 162 -11.37 -14.59 -13.83
CA GLY A 162 -11.20 -15.86 -14.54
C GLY A 162 -9.89 -15.95 -15.32
N ARG A 163 -9.37 -14.82 -15.78
CA ARG A 163 -8.09 -14.74 -16.49
C ARG A 163 -6.89 -15.15 -15.63
N LEU A 164 -6.98 -15.02 -14.32
CA LEU A 164 -5.90 -15.45 -13.40
C LEU A 164 -5.69 -16.95 -13.43
N PHE A 165 -6.72 -17.72 -13.74
CA PHE A 165 -6.67 -19.19 -13.77
C PHE A 165 -6.30 -19.75 -15.14
N SER A 166 -6.32 -18.90 -16.20
CA SER A 166 -5.99 -19.33 -17.57
C SER A 166 -4.48 -19.33 -17.79
N SER A 167 -3.93 -20.47 -18.15
CA SER A 167 -2.52 -20.59 -18.56
C SER A 167 -2.24 -20.03 -19.96
N LYS A 168 -3.28 -19.77 -20.74
CA LYS A 168 -3.19 -19.31 -22.14
C LYS A 168 -3.17 -17.80 -22.29
N GLU A 169 -3.58 -17.06 -21.26
CA GLU A 169 -3.64 -15.61 -21.31
C GLU A 169 -2.35 -14.97 -20.80
N THR A 170 -1.85 -14.01 -21.58
CA THR A 170 -0.73 -13.18 -21.17
C THR A 170 -1.27 -11.99 -20.38
N LEU A 171 -0.94 -11.94 -19.11
CA LEU A 171 -1.26 -10.79 -18.26
C LEU A 171 -0.18 -9.73 -18.43
N ASN A 172 -0.55 -8.56 -18.94
CA ASN A 172 0.35 -7.44 -19.15
C ASN A 172 0.32 -6.47 -17.96
N PHE A 173 0.84 -6.90 -16.82
CA PHE A 173 1.07 -6.03 -15.68
C PHE A 173 2.55 -5.65 -15.63
N GLY A 174 2.86 -4.37 -15.84
CA GLY A 174 4.20 -3.84 -15.70
C GLY A 174 5.23 -4.27 -16.75
N ASP A 175 4.91 -5.18 -17.66
CA ASP A 175 5.81 -5.59 -18.76
C ASP A 175 6.16 -4.42 -19.68
N ASN A 176 5.33 -3.40 -19.68
CA ASN A 176 5.48 -2.21 -20.51
C ASN A 176 6.23 -1.08 -19.77
N CYS A 177 6.63 -1.28 -18.52
CA CYS A 177 7.46 -0.33 -17.78
C CYS A 177 8.92 -0.61 -18.09
N LYS A 178 9.57 0.31 -18.82
CA LYS A 178 11.00 0.24 -19.14
C LYS A 178 11.74 1.29 -18.33
N ASP A 179 12.84 0.89 -17.70
CA ASP A 179 13.77 1.79 -17.02
C ASP A 179 14.42 2.71 -18.05
N ALA A 180 14.33 4.01 -17.82
CA ALA A 180 14.95 5.07 -18.64
C ALA A 180 16.14 5.72 -17.93
N GLY A 181 16.60 5.18 -16.81
CA GLY A 181 17.70 5.69 -15.99
C GLY A 181 17.25 6.78 -14.99
N ASN A 182 18.07 7.00 -13.98
CA ASN A 182 17.86 8.03 -12.96
C ASN A 182 16.48 8.01 -12.28
N GLY A 183 15.90 6.81 -12.07
CA GLY A 183 14.57 6.65 -11.51
C GLY A 183 13.42 6.92 -12.48
N LYS A 184 13.73 7.30 -13.73
CA LYS A 184 12.75 7.52 -14.80
C LYS A 184 12.33 6.21 -15.46
N PHE A 185 11.09 6.15 -15.93
CA PHE A 185 10.55 5.01 -16.66
C PHE A 185 9.63 5.47 -17.81
N ILE A 186 9.46 4.57 -18.77
CA ILE A 186 8.55 4.75 -19.91
C ILE A 186 7.51 3.63 -19.85
N LEU A 187 6.24 3.99 -19.94
CA LEU A 187 5.15 3.04 -20.01
C LEU A 187 4.76 2.77 -21.48
N ASN A 188 4.49 1.50 -21.79
CA ASN A 188 3.99 1.06 -23.10
C ASN A 188 4.95 1.32 -24.30
N GLY A 189 6.22 1.57 -24.06
CA GLY A 189 7.20 1.82 -25.12
C GLY A 189 6.96 3.10 -25.92
N ASN A 190 6.05 3.96 -25.46
CA ASN A 190 5.73 5.24 -26.07
C ASN A 190 6.23 6.36 -25.15
N ASN A 191 7.02 7.27 -25.67
CA ASN A 191 7.54 8.43 -24.92
C ASN A 191 6.43 9.34 -24.38
N ASP A 192 5.19 9.15 -24.86
CA ASP A 192 4.01 9.89 -24.41
C ASP A 192 3.48 9.45 -23.01
N ASN A 193 4.11 8.47 -22.36
CA ASN A 193 3.79 8.07 -20.98
C ASN A 193 5.09 7.80 -20.25
N CYS A 194 5.70 8.84 -19.76
CA CYS A 194 6.93 8.76 -18.97
C CYS A 194 6.66 9.09 -17.50
N GLY A 195 7.49 8.61 -16.63
CA GLY A 195 7.37 8.89 -15.20
C GLY A 195 8.70 8.83 -14.48
N ILE A 196 8.67 9.27 -13.23
CA ILE A 196 9.76 9.07 -12.28
C ILE A 196 9.22 8.40 -11.03
N VAL A 197 9.99 7.48 -10.48
CA VAL A 197 9.71 6.88 -9.18
C VAL A 197 10.76 7.32 -8.16
N CYS A 198 10.28 7.69 -6.99
CA CYS A 198 11.08 8.19 -5.89
C CYS A 198 10.81 7.41 -4.61
N VAL A 199 11.80 7.40 -3.72
CA VAL A 199 11.78 6.72 -2.42
C VAL A 199 12.08 7.73 -1.33
N GLY A 200 11.25 7.80 -0.30
CA GLY A 200 11.52 8.57 0.92
C GLY A 200 12.60 7.87 1.75
N LYS A 201 13.61 8.62 2.15
CA LYS A 201 14.77 8.15 2.92
C LYS A 201 14.96 8.85 4.25
N GLY A 202 14.26 9.94 4.49
CA GLY A 202 14.31 10.67 5.74
C GLY A 202 13.12 11.61 5.84
N TYR A 203 12.66 11.83 7.06
CA TYR A 203 11.50 12.66 7.37
C TYR A 203 11.85 13.58 8.54
N PRO A 204 11.35 14.83 8.55
CA PRO A 204 11.46 15.69 9.70
C PRO A 204 10.59 15.15 10.85
N HIS A 205 10.78 15.70 12.03
CA HIS A 205 9.96 15.35 13.20
C HIS A 205 8.48 15.80 13.02
N ASP A 206 8.31 16.96 12.43
CA ASP A 206 7.00 17.53 12.06
C ASP A 206 7.10 18.09 10.65
N MET A 207 6.05 17.90 9.85
CA MET A 207 5.99 18.42 8.49
C MET A 207 4.56 18.84 8.15
N PRO A 208 4.37 19.84 7.28
CA PRO A 208 3.05 20.22 6.80
C PRO A 208 2.45 19.14 5.88
N GLU A 209 1.16 19.29 5.57
CA GLU A 209 0.52 18.48 4.54
C GLU A 209 1.16 18.70 3.17
N MET A 210 1.54 17.59 2.51
CA MET A 210 2.20 17.62 1.20
C MET A 210 1.20 17.73 0.02
N THR A 211 -0.07 18.05 0.31
CA THR A 211 -1.17 18.05 -0.68
C THR A 211 -1.05 19.18 -1.71
N THR A 212 -0.50 20.32 -1.33
CA THR A 212 -0.34 21.49 -2.21
C THR A 212 0.47 21.21 -3.48
N LEU A 213 1.40 20.27 -3.43
CA LEU A 213 2.14 19.86 -4.62
C LEU A 213 1.22 19.20 -5.66
N PHE A 214 0.39 18.28 -5.19
CA PHE A 214 -0.51 17.50 -6.06
C PHE A 214 -1.64 18.35 -6.67
N GLU A 215 -1.99 19.45 -6.00
CA GLU A 215 -3.00 20.38 -6.48
C GLU A 215 -2.47 21.32 -7.56
N LYS A 216 -1.21 21.76 -7.44
CA LYS A 216 -0.62 22.76 -8.34
C LYS A 216 -0.18 22.20 -9.68
N GLU A 217 0.27 20.96 -9.72
CA GLU A 217 0.93 20.40 -10.88
C GLU A 217 0.06 19.33 -11.57
N GLN A 218 -0.22 19.55 -12.85
CA GLN A 218 -0.99 18.58 -13.65
C GLN A 218 -0.17 17.33 -13.94
N ALA A 219 -0.54 16.22 -13.32
CA ALA A 219 0.09 14.90 -13.51
C ALA A 219 -0.80 13.78 -12.94
N THR A 220 -0.38 12.56 -13.18
CA THR A 220 -0.85 11.41 -12.40
C THR A 220 0.19 11.07 -11.36
N TYR A 221 -0.23 11.07 -10.10
CA TYR A 221 0.60 10.69 -8.96
C TYR A 221 0.15 9.34 -8.43
N LEU A 222 1.12 8.50 -8.12
CA LEU A 222 0.92 7.28 -7.37
C LEU A 222 1.69 7.43 -6.06
N VAL A 223 0.98 7.47 -4.96
CA VAL A 223 1.54 7.53 -3.60
C VAL A 223 1.36 6.18 -2.95
N CYS A 224 2.43 5.60 -2.45
CA CYS A 224 2.39 4.35 -1.70
C CYS A 224 3.09 4.52 -0.36
N ILE A 225 2.37 4.25 0.71
CA ILE A 225 2.88 4.28 2.07
C ILE A 225 2.66 2.89 2.67
N ASP A 226 3.73 2.28 3.09
CA ASP A 226 3.73 0.95 3.70
C ASP A 226 4.27 1.08 5.12
N PHE A 227 3.48 0.75 6.14
CA PHE A 227 3.87 0.96 7.52
C PHE A 227 3.43 -0.18 8.43
N GLN A 228 4.13 -0.28 9.55
CA GLN A 228 3.83 -1.22 10.61
C GLN A 228 4.10 -0.57 11.97
N SER A 229 3.14 -0.67 12.88
CA SER A 229 3.36 -0.29 14.26
C SER A 229 4.14 -1.39 14.98
N TYR A 230 4.98 -0.99 15.92
CA TYR A 230 5.68 -1.93 16.79
C TYR A 230 4.77 -2.42 17.92
N ASP A 231 5.02 -3.61 18.42
CA ASP A 231 4.45 -4.05 19.70
C ASP A 231 5.00 -3.26 20.88
N ALA A 232 4.48 -3.51 22.09
CA ALA A 232 4.85 -2.71 23.27
C ALA A 232 6.32 -2.86 23.66
N ASP A 233 6.89 -4.05 23.50
CA ASP A 233 8.28 -4.34 23.88
C ASP A 233 9.26 -3.73 22.87
N ASP A 234 8.96 -3.87 21.57
CA ASP A 234 9.75 -3.26 20.51
C ASP A 234 9.67 -1.72 20.55
N LYS A 235 8.50 -1.15 20.86
CA LYS A 235 8.33 0.32 21.03
C LYS A 235 9.28 0.87 22.07
N GLU A 236 9.45 0.19 23.20
CA GLU A 236 10.36 0.65 24.27
C GLU A 236 11.81 0.63 23.82
N ILE A 237 12.26 -0.41 23.13
CA ILE A 237 13.62 -0.51 22.58
C ILE A 237 13.89 0.64 21.60
N TYR A 238 12.94 0.93 20.69
CA TYR A 238 13.09 2.04 19.73
C TYR A 238 13.03 3.40 20.39
N ARG A 239 12.17 3.59 21.39
CA ARG A 239 12.11 4.81 22.20
C ARG A 239 13.45 5.11 22.86
N LEU A 240 14.08 4.11 23.46
CA LEU A 240 15.40 4.25 24.07
C LEU A 240 16.48 4.59 23.03
N ALA A 241 16.43 3.97 21.85
CA ALA A 241 17.36 4.25 20.76
C ALA A 241 17.19 5.66 20.18
N LEU A 242 15.95 6.16 20.05
CA LEU A 242 15.65 7.53 19.61
C LEU A 242 16.08 8.56 20.65
N ASN A 243 15.78 8.33 21.93
CA ASN A 243 16.17 9.21 23.03
C ASN A 243 17.68 9.36 23.14
N SER A 244 18.46 8.32 22.81
CA SER A 244 19.92 8.40 22.80
C SER A 244 20.47 9.30 21.67
N ARG A 245 19.75 9.45 20.57
CA ARG A 245 20.14 10.28 19.41
C ARG A 245 19.67 11.74 19.52
N TYR A 246 18.55 12.01 20.20
CA TYR A 246 17.87 13.30 20.24
C TYR A 246 17.70 13.80 21.69
N SER A 247 18.71 13.67 22.51
CA SER A 247 18.67 13.96 23.97
C SER A 247 18.23 15.38 24.37
N ASN A 248 18.10 16.31 23.43
CA ASN A 248 17.74 17.71 23.70
C ASN A 248 16.28 18.09 23.39
N GLU A 249 15.45 17.20 22.78
CA GLU A 249 14.07 17.49 22.41
C GLU A 249 13.07 16.54 23.10
N ARG A 250 13.19 16.48 24.40
CA ARG A 250 12.62 15.40 25.24
C ARG A 250 11.10 15.36 25.41
N THR A 251 10.29 16.31 24.98
CA THR A 251 8.95 16.47 25.56
C THR A 251 7.78 15.96 24.72
N GLU A 252 7.94 15.78 23.41
CA GLU A 252 6.80 15.36 22.53
C GLU A 252 6.97 13.94 21.97
N LEU A 253 8.18 13.45 21.78
CA LEU A 253 8.46 12.10 21.27
C LEU A 253 8.03 10.98 22.22
N ASP A 254 8.00 11.24 23.52
CA ASP A 254 7.61 10.25 24.54
C ASP A 254 6.13 9.84 24.47
N GLN A 255 5.29 10.63 23.77
CA GLN A 255 3.86 10.36 23.65
C GLN A 255 3.44 9.84 22.26
N GLN A 256 4.35 9.81 21.28
CA GLN A 256 4.01 9.42 19.92
C GLN A 256 4.37 7.95 19.65
N ASN A 257 3.43 7.25 19.00
CA ASN A 257 3.69 5.91 18.51
C ASN A 257 4.80 5.91 17.48
N VAL A 258 5.90 5.22 17.76
CA VAL A 258 6.95 4.96 16.76
C VAL A 258 6.43 3.89 15.79
N ILE A 259 6.58 4.15 14.53
CA ILE A 259 6.20 3.24 13.46
C ILE A 259 7.32 3.12 12.44
N ASN A 260 7.37 2.00 11.77
CA ASN A 260 8.28 1.76 10.66
C ASN A 260 7.54 1.99 9.34
N MET A 261 8.08 2.81 8.44
CA MET A 261 7.40 3.24 7.22
C MET A 261 8.31 3.24 6.01
N SER A 262 7.78 2.81 4.87
CA SER A 262 8.32 3.11 3.53
C SER A 262 7.39 4.06 2.81
N TYR A 263 7.94 5.06 2.15
CA TYR A 263 7.21 6.01 1.31
C TYR A 263 7.74 5.97 -0.12
N PHE A 264 6.83 5.87 -1.07
CA PHE A 264 7.13 5.90 -2.50
C PHE A 264 6.20 6.88 -3.20
N LEU A 265 6.77 7.62 -4.13
CA LEU A 265 6.07 8.53 -5.00
C LEU A 265 6.42 8.21 -6.45
N ALA A 266 5.42 7.96 -7.29
CA ALA A 266 5.61 7.99 -8.74
C ALA A 266 4.81 9.13 -9.34
N VAL A 267 5.41 9.81 -10.31
CA VAL A 267 4.81 10.88 -11.07
C VAL A 267 4.83 10.51 -12.53
N ILE A 268 3.68 10.58 -13.18
CA ILE A 268 3.50 10.16 -14.57
C ILE A 268 2.96 11.33 -15.37
N LYS A 269 3.62 11.60 -16.49
CA LYS A 269 3.26 12.62 -17.47
C LYS A 269 3.27 12.07 -18.89
N ASN A 270 2.58 12.78 -19.79
CA ASN A 270 2.55 12.44 -21.22
C ASN A 270 3.67 13.13 -22.01
N ASP A 271 4.56 13.87 -21.36
CA ASP A 271 5.63 14.64 -21.97
C ASP A 271 6.88 14.56 -21.10
N SER A 272 8.01 14.15 -21.69
CA SER A 272 9.27 13.94 -20.98
C SER A 272 9.94 15.23 -20.55
N GLU A 273 9.85 16.31 -21.35
CA GLU A 273 10.44 17.61 -21.02
C GLU A 273 9.68 18.25 -19.84
N GLN A 274 8.34 18.17 -19.88
CA GLN A 274 7.51 18.62 -18.77
C GLN A 274 7.76 17.80 -17.50
N LEU A 275 8.04 16.48 -17.63
CA LEU A 275 8.39 15.66 -16.51
C LEU A 275 9.71 16.09 -15.86
N GLU A 276 10.73 16.44 -16.65
CA GLU A 276 12.01 16.91 -16.12
C GLU A 276 11.84 18.19 -15.30
N ASN A 277 11.23 19.21 -15.90
CA ASN A 277 10.96 20.47 -15.22
C ASN A 277 10.11 20.31 -13.95
N MET A 278 9.19 19.35 -13.96
CA MET A 278 8.36 19.04 -12.81
C MET A 278 9.14 18.28 -11.72
N THR A 279 10.04 17.40 -12.13
CA THR A 279 10.85 16.60 -11.20
C THR A 279 11.70 17.51 -10.31
N ASP A 280 12.34 18.52 -10.87
CA ASP A 280 13.13 19.50 -10.11
C ASP A 280 12.26 20.22 -9.07
N ARG A 281 11.06 20.67 -9.48
CA ARG A 281 10.12 21.32 -8.54
C ARG A 281 9.62 20.38 -7.43
N ILE A 282 9.46 19.09 -7.73
CA ILE A 282 9.09 18.08 -6.74
C ILE A 282 10.22 17.94 -5.71
N PHE A 283 11.45 17.75 -6.16
CA PHE A 283 12.58 17.62 -5.24
C PHE A 283 12.78 18.90 -4.42
N ASP A 284 12.72 20.08 -5.03
CA ASP A 284 12.78 21.36 -4.31
C ASP A 284 11.68 21.50 -3.26
N TYR A 285 10.47 21.03 -3.56
CA TYR A 285 9.35 21.08 -2.64
C TYR A 285 9.58 20.17 -1.43
N TYR A 286 10.00 18.92 -1.68
CA TYR A 286 10.29 17.96 -0.61
C TYR A 286 11.49 18.38 0.23
N ASP A 287 12.53 18.92 -0.39
CA ASP A 287 13.73 19.41 0.30
C ASP A 287 13.41 20.60 1.24
N LYS A 288 12.57 21.55 0.80
CA LYS A 288 12.09 22.65 1.65
C LYS A 288 11.38 22.15 2.92
N GLU A 289 10.64 21.07 2.79
CA GLU A 289 9.92 20.42 3.91
C GLU A 289 10.81 19.40 4.64
N GLN A 290 12.11 19.39 4.37
CA GLN A 290 13.10 18.50 4.99
C GLN A 290 12.80 17.00 4.81
N VAL A 291 12.07 16.62 3.78
CA VAL A 291 11.85 15.23 3.41
C VAL A 291 12.88 14.82 2.38
N LEU A 292 13.76 13.90 2.75
CA LEU A 292 14.75 13.37 1.82
C LEU A 292 14.07 12.40 0.84
N LEU A 293 13.78 12.88 -0.35
CA LEU A 293 13.23 12.10 -1.45
C LEU A 293 14.35 11.77 -2.44
N MET A 294 14.50 10.50 -2.81
CA MET A 294 15.55 10.05 -3.73
C MET A 294 14.95 9.34 -4.94
N PRO A 295 15.48 9.55 -6.16
CA PRO A 295 15.06 8.79 -7.33
C PRO A 295 15.41 7.31 -7.17
N GLY A 296 14.57 6.43 -7.69
CA GLY A 296 14.71 4.97 -7.61
C GLY A 296 15.74 4.39 -8.60
N VAL A 297 16.96 4.93 -8.60
CA VAL A 297 18.02 4.57 -9.55
C VAL A 297 18.39 3.09 -9.46
N GLY A 298 18.49 2.43 -10.61
CA GLY A 298 18.93 1.03 -10.75
C GLY A 298 17.87 -0.01 -10.33
N ARG A 299 16.75 0.40 -9.75
CA ARG A 299 15.63 -0.46 -9.33
C ARG A 299 14.27 0.13 -9.69
N THR A 300 14.22 1.03 -10.65
CA THR A 300 13.05 1.80 -11.06
C THR A 300 11.81 0.93 -11.27
N GLN A 301 11.93 -0.11 -12.10
CA GLN A 301 10.81 -1.02 -12.40
C GLN A 301 10.35 -1.78 -11.15
N GLU A 302 11.29 -2.27 -10.35
CA GLU A 302 10.98 -3.02 -9.14
C GLU A 302 10.22 -2.16 -8.12
N ILE A 303 10.69 -0.92 -7.90
CA ILE A 303 10.04 0.02 -6.99
C ILE A 303 8.66 0.37 -7.52
N PHE A 304 8.53 0.67 -8.82
CA PHE A 304 7.23 0.99 -9.42
C PHE A 304 6.22 -0.15 -9.26
N LEU A 305 6.64 -1.41 -9.51
CA LEU A 305 5.78 -2.58 -9.31
C LEU A 305 5.45 -2.83 -7.84
N SER A 306 6.37 -2.49 -6.92
CA SER A 306 6.12 -2.60 -5.48
C SER A 306 5.06 -1.62 -4.99
N MET A 307 4.82 -0.52 -5.70
CA MET A 307 3.81 0.49 -5.36
C MET A 307 2.38 0.03 -5.65
N SER A 308 2.18 -1.14 -6.24
CA SER A 308 0.82 -1.69 -6.41
C SER A 308 0.15 -1.93 -5.08
N SER A 309 -1.18 -1.90 -5.07
CA SER A 309 -1.96 -2.17 -3.86
C SER A 309 -1.63 -3.52 -3.23
N LEU A 310 -1.27 -4.52 -4.03
CA LEU A 310 -0.85 -5.84 -3.54
C LEU A 310 0.65 -5.96 -3.25
N GLY A 311 1.47 -4.97 -3.68
CA GLY A 311 2.93 -5.07 -3.59
C GLY A 311 3.46 -6.22 -4.44
N MET A 312 3.32 -6.13 -5.77
CA MET A 312 3.74 -7.18 -6.71
C MET A 312 5.24 -7.52 -6.63
N LYS A 313 6.04 -6.61 -6.13
CA LYS A 313 7.45 -6.83 -5.78
C LYS A 313 7.67 -6.39 -4.35
N ASP A 314 8.47 -7.14 -3.62
CA ASP A 314 8.78 -6.86 -2.23
C ASP A 314 9.98 -5.91 -2.13
N PHE A 315 9.72 -4.63 -2.35
CA PHE A 315 10.72 -3.58 -2.14
C PHE A 315 10.31 -2.72 -0.96
N HIS A 316 11.21 -2.58 -0.01
CA HIS A 316 11.02 -1.77 1.18
C HIS A 316 12.19 -0.83 1.42
N SER A 317 11.88 0.35 1.94
CA SER A 317 12.85 1.34 2.39
C SER A 317 12.37 1.90 3.72
N MET A 318 12.34 1.03 4.71
CA MET A 318 11.75 1.32 6.02
C MET A 318 12.57 2.36 6.79
N GLN A 319 11.87 3.36 7.32
CA GLN A 319 12.39 4.40 8.20
C GLN A 319 11.46 4.55 9.41
N ASN A 320 12.03 4.82 10.57
CA ASN A 320 11.24 5.09 11.76
C ASN A 320 10.65 6.50 11.68
N THR A 321 9.37 6.61 12.01
CA THR A 321 8.62 7.85 11.98
C THR A 321 7.43 7.81 12.95
N ASN A 322 6.49 8.72 12.81
CA ASN A 322 5.28 8.81 13.64
C ASN A 322 4.00 8.89 12.78
N PRO A 323 2.80 8.66 13.34
CA PRO A 323 1.54 8.68 12.62
C PRO A 323 1.23 10.00 11.89
N ARG A 324 1.68 11.15 12.42
CA ARG A 324 1.45 12.47 11.82
C ARG A 324 2.16 12.59 10.46
N ILE A 325 3.40 12.10 10.38
CA ILE A 325 4.13 12.10 9.11
C ILE A 325 3.39 11.30 8.05
N ILE A 326 2.90 10.11 8.38
CA ILE A 326 2.10 9.32 7.44
C ILE A 326 0.88 10.12 6.97
N SER A 327 0.11 10.70 7.90
CA SER A 327 -1.12 11.43 7.56
C SER A 327 -0.89 12.62 6.63
N ASN A 328 0.30 13.22 6.67
CA ASN A 328 0.65 14.40 5.88
C ASN A 328 1.24 14.05 4.49
N LEU A 329 1.60 12.79 4.24
CA LEU A 329 2.19 12.34 2.97
C LEU A 329 1.16 11.98 1.88
N PHE A 330 -0.13 11.82 2.22
CA PHE A 330 -1.18 11.53 1.25
C PHE A 330 -2.35 12.52 1.34
N MET A 331 -3.12 12.60 0.23
CA MET A 331 -4.22 13.55 0.08
C MET A 331 -5.53 13.03 0.64
#